data_d44d420e1f212e3fcb32208a72c4d6bd
#
_entry.id   d44d420e1f212e3fcb32208a72c4d6bd
#
_cell.length_a   1.000
_cell.length_b   1.000
_cell.length_c   1.000
_cell.angle_alpha   90.00
_cell.angle_beta   90.00
_cell.angle_gamma   90.00
#
_symmetry.space_group_name_H-M   'P 1'
#
loop_
_entity.id
_entity.type
_entity.pdbx_description
1 polymer ?
#
loop_
_entity_poly.entity_id
_entity_poly.type
_entity_poly.pdbx_seq_one_letter_code
_entity_poly.pdbx_strand_id
1 'polypeptide(L)'
;DFKLFLGDDVFVAHNVKFDYNFISTSLKTVGLEELLNRKLCTVDLARKTIDAEKHGLAYLREHLDIQTGEHHRAYADALSAAKVLDACFQNIPEHVKTTEDLIAFSKHAPRIGTKKRKSKKSAESKKESV
;
A
#
# COMPACT_ATOMS: atom_id res chain seq x y z
N ASP A 1 20.70 14.02 -3.08
CA ASP A 1 20.05 13.25 -4.10
C ASP A 1 19.21 12.13 -3.51
N PHE A 2 18.21 11.73 -4.28
CA PHE A 2 17.18 10.80 -3.82
C PHE A 2 17.75 9.44 -3.37
N LYS A 3 18.65 8.89 -4.18
CA LYS A 3 19.22 7.57 -3.89
C LYS A 3 20.04 7.57 -2.61
N LEU A 4 20.80 8.61 -2.39
CA LEU A 4 21.57 8.75 -1.16
C LEU A 4 20.64 8.95 0.04
N PHE A 5 19.59 9.70 -0.14
CA PHE A 5 18.60 9.92 0.92
C PHE A 5 17.89 8.63 1.30
N LEU A 6 17.48 7.85 0.29
CA LEU A 6 16.77 6.60 0.54
C LEU A 6 17.68 5.54 1.18
N GLY A 7 18.96 5.49 0.76
CA GLY A 7 19.91 4.52 1.29
C GLY A 7 19.37 3.10 1.17
N ASP A 8 19.39 2.37 2.26
CA ASP A 8 18.90 0.99 2.33
C ASP A 8 17.51 0.88 2.94
N ASP A 9 16.83 2.00 3.13
CA ASP A 9 15.51 2.00 3.75
C ASP A 9 14.48 1.32 2.86
N VAL A 10 13.39 0.88 3.47
CA VAL A 10 12.26 0.28 2.77
C VAL A 10 11.53 1.37 1.98
N PHE A 11 11.29 1.10 0.71
CA PHE A 11 10.50 2.00 -0.12
C PHE A 11 9.02 1.71 0.11
N VAL A 12 8.30 2.70 0.59
CA VAL A 12 6.88 2.56 0.93
C VAL A 12 6.05 3.47 0.04
N ALA A 13 5.01 2.92 -0.56
CA ALA A 13 4.08 3.73 -1.35
C ALA A 13 2.73 3.03 -1.45
N HIS A 14 1.71 3.82 -1.72
CA HIS A 14 0.38 3.27 -1.99
C HIS A 14 0.36 2.83 -3.44
N ASN A 15 0.26 1.52 -3.67
CA ASN A 15 0.49 0.88 -4.97
C ASN A 15 1.98 0.96 -5.35
N VAL A 16 2.81 0.41 -4.49
CA VAL A 16 4.27 0.57 -4.54
C VAL A 16 4.90 0.10 -5.85
N LYS A 17 4.34 -0.93 -6.47
CA LYS A 17 4.90 -1.46 -7.71
C LYS A 17 4.99 -0.40 -8.79
N PHE A 18 3.96 0.42 -8.91
CA PHE A 18 3.92 1.48 -9.91
C PHE A 18 5.00 2.53 -9.64
N ASP A 19 5.05 3.06 -8.42
CA ASP A 19 6.01 4.11 -8.08
C ASP A 19 7.45 3.62 -8.13
N TYR A 20 7.67 2.41 -7.64
CA TYR A 20 9.00 1.81 -7.61
C TYR A 20 9.54 1.62 -9.03
N ASN A 21 8.72 1.08 -9.91
CA ASN A 21 9.13 0.85 -11.30
C ASN A 21 9.36 2.16 -12.04
N PHE A 22 8.53 3.15 -11.79
CA PHE A 22 8.68 4.46 -12.41
C PHE A 22 10.02 5.10 -12.01
N ILE A 23 10.33 5.09 -10.73
CA ILE A 23 11.58 5.68 -10.23
C ILE A 23 12.80 4.90 -10.71
N SER A 24 12.74 3.57 -10.67
CA SER A 24 13.82 2.72 -11.16
C SER A 24 14.12 2.98 -12.63
N THR A 25 13.07 3.08 -13.45
CA THR A 25 13.23 3.36 -14.87
C THR A 25 13.83 4.75 -15.09
N SER A 26 13.36 5.72 -14.31
CA SER A 26 13.90 7.09 -14.40
C SER A 26 15.37 7.14 -14.04
N LEU A 27 15.80 6.40 -13.03
CA LEU A 27 17.21 6.33 -12.65
C LEU A 27 18.05 5.74 -13.76
N LYS A 28 17.59 4.65 -14.36
CA LYS A 28 18.30 4.01 -15.46
C LYS A 28 18.43 4.96 -16.66
N THR A 29 17.41 5.73 -16.94
CA THR A 29 17.39 6.67 -18.04
C THR A 29 18.52 7.70 -17.92
N VAL A 30 18.85 8.10 -16.70
CA VAL A 30 19.94 9.08 -16.48
C VAL A 30 21.27 8.40 -16.12
N GLY A 31 21.38 7.10 -16.38
CA GLY A 31 22.65 6.40 -16.22
C GLY A 31 22.96 5.92 -14.81
N LEU A 32 21.97 5.93 -13.92
CA LEU A 32 22.13 5.43 -12.56
C LEU A 32 21.57 4.02 -12.46
N GLU A 33 21.98 3.31 -11.42
CA GLU A 33 21.46 1.97 -11.17
C GLU A 33 20.01 2.03 -10.67
N GLU A 34 19.23 1.01 -11.02
CA GLU A 34 17.86 0.92 -10.53
C GLU A 34 17.82 0.65 -9.02
N LEU A 35 16.65 0.83 -8.43
CA LEU A 35 16.47 0.60 -7.00
C LEU A 35 16.52 -0.90 -6.69
N LEU A 36 17.16 -1.25 -5.59
CA LEU A 36 17.19 -2.61 -5.08
C LEU A 36 16.57 -2.71 -3.70
N ASN A 37 15.97 -1.64 -3.22
CA ASN A 37 15.39 -1.55 -1.89
C ASN A 37 14.21 -2.49 -1.73
N ARG A 38 14.02 -2.97 -0.52
CA ARG A 38 12.78 -3.70 -0.18
C ARG A 38 11.60 -2.77 -0.35
N LYS A 39 10.44 -3.33 -0.66
CA LYS A 39 9.22 -2.58 -0.95
C LYS A 39 8.11 -2.97 -0.01
N LEU A 40 7.33 -1.99 0.42
CA LEU A 40 6.10 -2.23 1.17
C LEU A 40 4.98 -1.47 0.48
N CYS A 41 3.92 -2.18 0.13
CA CYS A 41 2.77 -1.59 -0.54
C CYS A 41 1.68 -1.31 0.49
N THR A 42 1.35 -0.05 0.70
CA THR A 42 0.33 0.30 1.69
C THR A 42 -1.07 -0.11 1.26
N VAL A 43 -1.35 -0.21 -0.04
CA VAL A 43 -2.65 -0.72 -0.47
C VAL A 43 -2.79 -2.20 -0.13
N ASP A 44 -1.73 -2.98 -0.33
CA ASP A 44 -1.74 -4.39 0.04
C ASP A 44 -1.90 -4.57 1.54
N LEU A 45 -1.15 -3.79 2.31
CA LEU A 45 -1.23 -3.84 3.76
C LEU A 45 -2.61 -3.39 4.27
N ALA A 46 -3.17 -2.34 3.68
CA ALA A 46 -4.50 -1.86 4.05
C ALA A 46 -5.57 -2.91 3.81
N ARG A 47 -5.45 -3.69 2.73
CA ARG A 47 -6.39 -4.77 2.45
C ARG A 47 -6.38 -5.85 3.52
N LYS A 48 -5.31 -5.94 4.29
CA LYS A 48 -5.15 -6.94 5.35
C LYS A 48 -5.48 -6.42 6.74
N THR A 49 -5.59 -5.10 6.90
CA THR A 49 -5.70 -4.48 8.21
C THR A 49 -6.86 -3.49 8.36
N ILE A 50 -7.36 -2.94 7.26
CA ILE A 50 -8.43 -1.94 7.31
C ILE A 50 -9.66 -2.49 6.63
N ASP A 51 -10.75 -2.59 7.38
CA ASP A 51 -12.02 -3.06 6.85
C ASP A 51 -12.73 -1.90 6.13
N ALA A 52 -12.56 -1.85 4.83
CA ALA A 52 -13.15 -0.84 3.98
C ALA A 52 -13.58 -1.49 2.67
N GLU A 53 -14.54 -0.88 1.99
CA GLU A 53 -15.01 -1.42 0.72
C GLU A 53 -13.96 -1.31 -0.37
N LYS A 54 -13.22 -0.22 -0.35
CA LYS A 54 -12.15 0.02 -1.32
C LYS A 54 -10.90 0.45 -0.56
N HIS A 55 -9.77 0.27 -1.21
CA HIS A 55 -8.47 0.56 -0.57
C HIS A 55 -7.60 1.50 -1.40
N GLY A 56 -8.20 2.19 -2.37
CA GLY A 56 -7.50 3.27 -3.06
C GLY A 56 -7.26 4.43 -2.12
N LEU A 57 -6.28 5.25 -2.43
CA LEU A 57 -5.86 6.32 -1.54
C LEU A 57 -6.98 7.34 -1.31
N ALA A 58 -7.69 7.73 -2.35
CA ALA A 58 -8.79 8.70 -2.23
C ALA A 58 -9.90 8.18 -1.32
N TYR A 59 -10.24 6.91 -1.47
CA TYR A 59 -11.26 6.30 -0.63
C TYR A 59 -10.83 6.23 0.84
N LEU A 60 -9.59 5.82 1.08
CA LEU A 60 -9.08 5.68 2.43
C LEU A 60 -8.93 7.04 3.13
N ARG A 61 -8.64 8.09 2.38
CA ARG A 61 -8.57 9.43 2.95
C ARG A 61 -9.90 9.82 3.59
N GLU A 62 -10.99 9.54 2.92
CA GLU A 62 -12.33 9.80 3.46
C GLU A 62 -12.68 8.81 4.57
N HIS A 63 -12.44 7.54 4.34
CA HIS A 63 -12.79 6.48 5.30
C HIS A 63 -12.08 6.66 6.65
N LEU A 64 -10.84 7.11 6.63
CA LEU A 64 -10.02 7.31 7.82
C LEU A 64 -10.01 8.76 8.29
N ASP A 65 -10.75 9.63 7.61
CA ASP A 65 -10.79 11.06 7.92
C ASP A 65 -9.39 11.67 7.99
N ILE A 66 -8.60 11.42 6.96
CA ILE A 66 -7.23 11.93 6.89
C ILE A 66 -7.24 13.37 6.42
N GLN A 67 -6.65 14.25 7.22
CA GLN A 67 -6.53 15.66 6.89
C GLN A 67 -5.12 15.94 6.37
N THR A 68 -5.02 16.56 5.21
CA THR A 68 -3.73 16.84 4.60
C THR A 68 -3.46 18.34 4.42
N GLY A 69 -4.44 19.18 4.77
CA GLY A 69 -4.29 20.63 4.62
C GLY A 69 -4.20 21.04 3.16
N GLU A 70 -3.67 22.25 2.96
CA GLU A 70 -3.52 22.81 1.63
C GLU A 70 -2.09 22.59 1.14
N HIS A 71 -1.80 21.39 0.68
CA HIS A 71 -0.49 21.02 0.18
C HIS A 71 -0.56 20.71 -1.32
N HIS A 72 0.58 20.72 -1.96
CA HIS A 72 0.68 20.21 -3.32
C HIS A 72 0.21 18.76 -3.34
N ARG A 73 -0.37 18.37 -4.46
CA ARG A 73 -0.96 17.03 -4.60
C ARG A 73 0.01 15.91 -4.25
N ALA A 74 1.24 16.00 -4.73
CA ALA A 74 2.23 14.95 -4.45
C ALA A 74 2.53 14.84 -2.96
N TYR A 75 2.65 15.96 -2.29
CA TYR A 75 2.88 15.97 -0.84
C TYR A 75 1.67 15.41 -0.10
N ALA A 76 0.46 15.82 -0.51
CA ALA A 76 -0.76 15.34 0.12
C ALA A 76 -0.92 13.83 -0.05
N ASP A 77 -0.57 13.32 -1.24
CA ASP A 77 -0.64 11.88 -1.49
C ASP A 77 0.38 11.13 -0.64
N ALA A 78 1.60 11.64 -0.53
CA ALA A 78 2.63 11.02 0.30
C ALA A 78 2.24 11.02 1.78
N LEU A 79 1.72 12.15 2.25
CA LEU A 79 1.26 12.25 3.63
C LEU A 79 0.09 11.31 3.90
N SER A 80 -0.82 11.21 2.93
CA SER A 80 -1.96 10.29 3.05
C SER A 80 -1.49 8.84 3.13
N ALA A 81 -0.53 8.45 2.30
CA ALA A 81 0.02 7.10 2.35
C ALA A 81 0.69 6.81 3.69
N ALA A 82 1.41 7.77 4.24
CA ALA A 82 2.02 7.63 5.57
C ALA A 82 0.96 7.45 6.65
N LYS A 83 -0.13 8.20 6.57
CA LYS A 83 -1.22 8.09 7.55
C LYS A 83 -1.99 6.78 7.40
N VAL A 84 -2.14 6.29 6.16
CA VAL A 84 -2.71 4.96 5.92
C VAL A 84 -1.83 3.90 6.57
N LEU A 85 -0.52 4.01 6.40
CA LEU A 85 0.42 3.08 7.02
C LEU A 85 0.29 3.08 8.54
N ASP A 86 0.19 4.26 9.13
CA ASP A 86 0.01 4.40 10.56
C ASP A 86 -1.29 3.72 11.02
N ALA A 87 -2.37 3.90 10.28
CA ALA A 87 -3.63 3.23 10.57
C ALA A 87 -3.50 1.71 10.46
N CYS A 88 -2.75 1.23 9.49
CA CYS A 88 -2.50 -0.20 9.35
C CYS A 88 -1.80 -0.77 10.59
N PHE A 89 -0.87 -0.03 11.15
CA PHE A 89 -0.14 -0.47 12.35
C PHE A 89 -1.06 -0.71 13.56
N GLN A 90 -2.21 -0.11 13.58
CA GLN A 90 -3.17 -0.32 14.66
C GLN A 90 -3.77 -1.73 14.65
N ASN A 91 -3.71 -2.39 13.53
CA ASN A 91 -4.35 -3.69 13.34
C ASN A 91 -3.41 -4.80 12.89
N ILE A 92 -2.12 -4.62 13.12
CA ILE A 92 -1.12 -5.63 12.75
C ILE A 92 -1.10 -6.72 13.83
N PRO A 93 -1.12 -8.01 13.45
CA PRO A 93 -1.07 -9.10 14.42
C PRO A 93 0.25 -9.14 15.18
N GLU A 94 0.22 -9.67 16.39
CA GLU A 94 1.39 -9.73 17.25
C GLU A 94 2.56 -10.51 16.67
N HIS A 95 2.30 -11.49 15.81
CA HIS A 95 3.38 -12.28 15.22
C HIS A 95 4.19 -11.51 14.19
N VAL A 96 3.69 -10.37 13.74
CA VAL A 96 4.40 -9.51 12.78
C VAL A 96 5.28 -8.58 13.58
N LYS A 97 6.58 -8.88 13.64
CA LYS A 97 7.52 -8.17 14.50
C LYS A 97 8.67 -7.50 13.77
N THR A 98 8.99 -7.96 12.58
CA THR A 98 10.11 -7.43 11.81
C THR A 98 9.61 -6.84 10.50
N THR A 99 10.48 -6.08 9.84
CA THR A 99 10.19 -5.55 8.52
C THR A 99 9.87 -6.67 7.52
N GLU A 100 10.63 -7.76 7.58
CA GLU A 100 10.39 -8.91 6.70
C GLU A 100 9.03 -9.54 6.97
N ASP A 101 8.65 -9.64 8.24
CA ASP A 101 7.33 -10.15 8.60
C ASP A 101 6.23 -9.26 8.04
N LEU A 102 6.42 -7.96 8.12
CA LEU A 102 5.43 -6.99 7.65
C LEU A 102 5.26 -7.08 6.14
N ILE A 103 6.35 -7.17 5.41
CA ILE A 103 6.30 -7.29 3.95
C ILE A 103 5.59 -8.60 3.55
N ALA A 104 5.94 -9.70 4.21
CA ALA A 104 5.29 -10.99 3.94
C ALA A 104 3.81 -10.95 4.28
N PHE A 105 3.46 -10.34 5.40
CA PHE A 105 2.06 -10.19 5.81
C PHE A 105 1.28 -9.39 4.77
N SER A 106 1.85 -8.30 4.27
CA SER A 106 1.16 -7.47 3.29
C SER A 106 0.87 -8.22 1.99
N LYS A 107 1.72 -9.17 1.63
CA LYS A 107 1.58 -9.93 0.40
C LYS A 107 0.70 -11.18 0.53
N HIS A 108 0.82 -11.87 1.65
CA HIS A 108 0.29 -13.23 1.75
C HIS A 108 -0.86 -13.43 2.72
N ALA A 109 -1.10 -12.51 3.65
CA ALA A 109 -2.20 -12.65 4.59
C ALA A 109 -3.55 -12.52 3.88
N PRO A 110 -4.60 -13.13 4.43
CA PRO A 110 -5.94 -12.98 3.85
C PRO A 110 -6.46 -11.56 4.01
N ARG A 111 -7.25 -11.12 3.05
CA ARG A 111 -7.85 -9.80 3.10
C ARG A 111 -8.98 -9.77 4.12
N ILE A 112 -9.04 -8.68 4.85
CA ILE A 112 -10.12 -8.45 5.80
C ILE A 112 -11.43 -8.24 5.05
N GLY A 113 -12.50 -8.84 5.52
CA GLY A 113 -13.82 -8.67 4.92
C GLY A 113 -14.01 -9.32 3.56
N THR A 114 -12.97 -9.85 2.97
CA THR A 114 -13.02 -10.44 1.65
C THR A 114 -13.98 -11.64 1.59
N LYS A 115 -14.02 -12.40 2.65
CA LYS A 115 -14.87 -13.58 2.71
C LYS A 115 -16.34 -13.22 2.47
N LYS A 116 -16.81 -12.17 3.13
CA LYS A 116 -18.18 -11.71 2.99
C LYS A 116 -18.47 -11.19 1.58
N ARG A 117 -17.58 -10.36 1.06
CA ARG A 117 -17.72 -9.82 -0.29
C ARG A 117 -17.61 -10.91 -1.35
N LYS A 118 -16.73 -11.84 -1.11
CA LYS A 118 -16.54 -12.95 -2.02
C LYS A 118 -17.75 -13.85 -2.10
N SER A 119 -18.44 -14.08 -1.01
CA SER A 119 -19.69 -14.84 -1.00
C SER A 119 -20.75 -14.18 -1.87
N LYS A 120 -20.93 -12.88 -1.72
CA LYS A 120 -21.86 -12.13 -2.56
C LYS A 120 -21.49 -12.23 -4.02
N LYS A 121 -20.24 -12.02 -4.30
CA LYS A 121 -19.73 -12.05 -5.67
C LYS A 121 -19.89 -13.42 -6.30
N SER A 122 -19.64 -14.46 -5.55
CA SER A 122 -19.82 -15.82 -6.03
C SER A 122 -21.25 -16.10 -6.40
N ALA A 123 -22.19 -15.65 -5.62
CA ALA A 123 -23.59 -15.83 -5.91
C ALA A 123 -23.98 -15.14 -7.21
N GLU A 124 -23.47 -13.94 -7.41
CA GLU A 124 -23.72 -13.20 -8.64
C GLU A 124 -23.05 -13.84 -9.83
N SER A 125 -21.82 -14.26 -9.65
CA SER A 125 -21.07 -14.91 -10.71
C SER A 125 -21.71 -16.17 -11.21
N LYS A 126 -22.28 -16.93 -10.35
CA LYS A 126 -22.97 -18.16 -10.75
C LYS A 126 -24.14 -17.87 -11.66
N LYS A 127 -24.74 -16.72 -11.48
CA LYS A 127 -25.85 -16.33 -12.35
C LYS A 127 -25.36 -15.87 -13.70
N GLU A 128 -24.21 -15.23 -13.70
CA GLU A 128 -23.70 -14.65 -14.94
C GLU A 128 -22.94 -15.59 -15.79
N SER A 129 -22.06 -16.31 -15.24
CA SER A 129 -21.20 -17.06 -16.02
C SER A 129 -20.71 -18.14 -15.49
N VAL A 130 -20.70 -18.17 -14.56
CA VAL A 130 -19.81 -18.99 -14.32
C VAL A 130 -19.33 -19.37 -14.38
#